data_1f539cf90e9e7ffbf6df0389a7098176
#
_entry.id   1f539cf90e9e7ffbf6df0389a7098176
#
_cell.length_a   1.000
_cell.length_b   1.000
_cell.length_c   1.000
_cell.angle_alpha   90.00
_cell.angle_beta   90.00
_cell.angle_gamma   90.00
#
_symmetry.space_group_name_H-M   'P 1'
#
loop_
_entity.id
_entity.type
_entity.pdbx_description
1 polymer ?
#
loop_
_entity_poly.entity_id
_entity_poly.type
_entity_poly.pdbx_seq_one_letter_code
_entity_poly.pdbx_strand_id
1 'polypeptide(L)'
;MSDFVFSKNHMNPFQSQLEELDSKLVPIEGKVPSELKGTFFRIGPGRLHRGDEYYNHPFDGDGMIFKVTFSDNGIFYRNRHVLTKEYLEEEEAQRLLYRSVGTVPRKLKLRMRFFIIKNPANTNIVYHSHKLLALWEGGMPHLINPVTLETISKYDFSGKLKARFSFLPKLNLREVPFTAHPKKIPNDDNLYGFGVTYGIGSKLTLYKINSAGDMTVIRNIPLKKRYLIHDFIVTKNYFLFFLGGPHINLKLRNVIGNESILASMNSRESEDGRVLLVSRECHDAKFYDAVPGFIFHFANGYEDADGNVIFDTSFWKSFPVFTQNIFKNNSSELCRFTLCTASGNVDKEILFKGNTDFPAINPTVCGRQHRYAWFVCWGDSESEGRSIIKFDCFDKSVLSHSFDNDLPEEPVFVAKPGSVKEDDGWLIFKVYVEKLHCTDVVVLNADDLSMACRLRLPHHIPMGMHHCWINEVMLYPMDFKMHRDGKGVNPREHSKLCDRGERVQPTKKQLER
;
A
#
# COMPACT_ATOMS: atom_id res chain seq x y z
N MET A 1 -23.82 -13.80 -2.35
CA MET A 1 -22.45 -13.42 -1.98
C MET A 1 -21.97 -14.44 -0.98
N SER A 2 -21.00 -15.28 -1.33
CA SER A 2 -20.38 -16.19 -0.35
C SER A 2 -19.54 -15.31 0.57
N ASP A 3 -19.91 -15.27 1.85
CA ASP A 3 -19.18 -14.54 2.86
C ASP A 3 -17.76 -15.08 2.94
N PHE A 4 -16.78 -14.18 2.89
CA PHE A 4 -15.39 -14.50 3.16
C PHE A 4 -15.30 -14.83 4.65
N VAL A 5 -15.29 -16.11 4.98
CA VAL A 5 -15.22 -16.57 6.36
C VAL A 5 -13.77 -16.97 6.66
N PHE A 6 -13.07 -16.16 7.41
CA PHE A 6 -11.79 -16.58 8.00
C PHE A 6 -12.09 -17.71 9.00
N SER A 7 -11.74 -18.96 8.65
CA SER A 7 -11.97 -20.09 9.55
C SER A 7 -10.84 -20.19 10.57
N LYS A 8 -11.19 -20.56 11.81
CA LYS A 8 -10.24 -20.77 12.92
C LYS A 8 -9.19 -21.88 12.66
N ASN A 9 -9.44 -22.77 11.70
CA ASN A 9 -8.77 -24.07 11.64
C ASN A 9 -7.83 -24.27 10.45
N HIS A 10 -7.54 -23.25 9.64
CA HIS A 10 -6.62 -23.42 8.52
C HIS A 10 -5.44 -22.45 8.62
N MET A 11 -4.24 -22.98 8.54
CA MET A 11 -3.03 -22.23 8.24
C MET A 11 -3.24 -21.57 6.88
N ASN A 12 -3.47 -20.25 6.87
CA ASN A 12 -3.75 -19.50 5.66
C ASN A 12 -2.97 -18.18 5.68
N PRO A 13 -2.72 -17.61 4.52
CA PRO A 13 -1.91 -16.39 4.41
C PRO A 13 -2.53 -15.16 5.10
N PHE A 14 -3.79 -15.24 5.55
CA PHE A 14 -4.48 -14.16 6.27
C PHE A 14 -4.72 -14.48 7.76
N GLN A 15 -3.99 -15.43 8.33
CA GLN A 15 -4.08 -15.68 9.77
C GLN A 15 -3.48 -14.48 10.53
N SER A 16 -4.16 -14.02 11.59
CA SER A 16 -3.65 -12.90 12.41
C SER A 16 -2.29 -13.22 13.02
N GLN A 17 -1.38 -12.26 12.96
CA GLN A 17 -0.13 -12.30 13.73
C GLN A 17 -0.29 -11.44 14.99
N LEU A 18 -0.13 -12.07 16.15
CA LEU A 18 -0.32 -11.41 17.46
C LEU A 18 0.99 -11.02 18.10
N GLU A 19 2.09 -11.68 17.71
CA GLU A 19 3.40 -11.48 18.32
C GLU A 19 4.14 -10.33 17.65
N GLU A 20 4.76 -9.51 18.48
CA GLU A 20 5.67 -8.45 18.08
C GLU A 20 7.09 -8.86 18.52
N LEU A 21 7.98 -9.03 17.54
CA LEU A 21 9.32 -9.56 17.78
C LEU A 21 10.40 -8.61 17.23
N ASP A 22 11.56 -8.71 17.86
CA ASP A 22 12.83 -8.20 17.36
C ASP A 22 13.77 -9.39 17.20
N SER A 23 14.41 -9.53 16.03
CA SER A 23 15.29 -10.66 15.76
C SER A 23 16.44 -10.29 14.84
N LYS A 24 17.58 -10.96 15.02
CA LYS A 24 18.65 -10.97 14.04
C LYS A 24 18.38 -12.10 13.05
N LEU A 25 18.47 -11.81 11.75
CA LEU A 25 18.27 -12.80 10.71
C LEU A 25 19.59 -13.30 10.16
N VAL A 26 19.55 -14.55 9.68
CA VAL A 26 20.62 -15.14 8.87
C VAL A 26 20.00 -15.72 7.59
N PRO A 27 20.70 -15.67 6.46
CA PRO A 27 20.23 -16.31 5.24
C PRO A 27 20.07 -17.81 5.43
N ILE A 28 18.95 -18.35 4.94
CA ILE A 28 18.72 -19.80 4.84
C ILE A 28 19.13 -20.33 3.46
N GLU A 29 19.31 -19.40 2.50
CA GLU A 29 19.77 -19.68 1.14
C GLU A 29 20.53 -18.48 0.60
N GLY A 30 21.59 -18.73 -0.18
CA GLY A 30 22.40 -17.68 -0.79
C GLY A 30 23.21 -16.84 0.20
N LYS A 31 23.59 -15.65 -0.23
CA LYS A 31 24.35 -14.69 0.58
C LYS A 31 23.82 -13.27 0.32
N VAL A 32 23.60 -12.52 1.39
CA VAL A 32 23.22 -11.10 1.26
C VAL A 32 24.32 -10.34 0.54
N PRO A 33 24.00 -9.60 -0.53
CA PRO A 33 24.96 -8.74 -1.20
C PRO A 33 25.58 -7.74 -0.22
N SER A 34 26.89 -7.62 -0.22
CA SER A 34 27.63 -6.74 0.73
C SER A 34 27.29 -5.26 0.55
N GLU A 35 26.88 -4.88 -0.65
CA GLU A 35 26.51 -3.51 -1.01
C GLU A 35 25.04 -3.18 -0.69
N LEU A 36 24.21 -4.19 -0.41
CA LEU A 36 22.81 -4.00 -0.03
C LEU A 36 22.74 -3.50 1.41
N LYS A 37 22.60 -2.18 1.58
CA LYS A 37 22.48 -1.50 2.87
C LYS A 37 21.32 -0.54 2.85
N GLY A 38 20.48 -0.60 3.90
CA GLY A 38 19.27 0.20 4.01
C GLY A 38 18.18 -0.54 4.78
N THR A 39 16.97 -0.06 4.66
CA THR A 39 15.82 -0.63 5.40
C THR A 39 14.63 -0.84 4.48
N PHE A 40 14.17 -2.08 4.44
CA PHE A 40 12.93 -2.49 3.80
C PHE A 40 11.80 -2.44 4.82
N PHE A 41 10.78 -1.63 4.56
CA PHE A 41 9.54 -1.57 5.32
C PHE A 41 8.40 -2.18 4.52
N ARG A 42 7.54 -2.93 5.19
CA ARG A 42 6.31 -3.45 4.61
C ARG A 42 5.17 -3.33 5.58
N ILE A 43 3.97 -3.08 5.06
CA ILE A 43 2.75 -2.98 5.84
C ILE A 43 1.65 -3.85 5.22
N GLY A 44 0.73 -4.31 6.06
CA GLY A 44 -0.45 -5.05 5.66
C GLY A 44 -1.38 -5.31 6.83
N PRO A 45 -2.50 -6.01 6.61
CA PRO A 45 -3.42 -6.40 7.67
C PRO A 45 -2.76 -7.45 8.57
N GLY A 46 -2.41 -7.09 9.80
CA GLY A 46 -1.79 -7.99 10.78
C GLY A 46 -2.78 -8.62 11.75
N ARG A 47 -3.84 -7.89 12.12
CA ARG A 47 -4.87 -8.34 13.07
C ARG A 47 -6.22 -8.45 12.36
N LEU A 48 -6.69 -9.67 12.14
CA LEU A 48 -7.87 -9.98 11.33
C LEU A 48 -9.06 -10.49 12.14
N HIS A 49 -8.96 -10.50 13.47
CA HIS A 49 -10.04 -10.88 14.38
C HIS A 49 -9.90 -10.22 15.76
N ARG A 50 -10.98 -10.21 16.54
CA ARG A 50 -11.02 -9.89 17.96
C ARG A 50 -11.91 -10.89 18.68
N GLY A 51 -11.38 -11.58 19.68
CA GLY A 51 -12.11 -12.71 20.29
C GLY A 51 -12.55 -13.70 19.22
N ASP A 52 -13.85 -13.97 19.15
CA ASP A 52 -14.47 -14.85 18.15
C ASP A 52 -15.04 -14.12 16.92
N GLU A 53 -14.83 -12.80 16.84
CA GLU A 53 -15.32 -11.98 15.72
C GLU A 53 -14.21 -11.76 14.71
N TYR A 54 -14.43 -12.20 13.45
CA TYR A 54 -13.50 -12.03 12.32
C TYR A 54 -13.99 -10.92 11.40
N TYR A 55 -13.05 -10.18 10.78
CA TYR A 55 -13.39 -9.30 9.68
C TYR A 55 -13.84 -10.11 8.47
N ASN A 56 -14.78 -9.57 7.70
CA ASN A 56 -15.32 -10.24 6.50
C ASN A 56 -14.45 -9.99 5.25
N HIS A 57 -13.47 -9.12 5.34
CA HIS A 57 -12.62 -8.78 4.21
C HIS A 57 -11.16 -8.58 4.67
N PRO A 58 -10.16 -9.06 3.92
CA PRO A 58 -8.76 -8.93 4.33
C PRO A 58 -8.31 -7.48 4.47
N PHE A 59 -8.86 -6.55 3.70
CA PHE A 59 -8.53 -5.12 3.79
C PHE A 59 -8.98 -4.43 5.09
N ASP A 60 -9.81 -5.10 5.88
CA ASP A 60 -10.34 -4.54 7.13
C ASP A 60 -9.43 -4.79 8.34
N GLY A 61 -8.46 -5.69 8.21
CA GLY A 61 -7.53 -6.04 9.29
C GLY A 61 -6.66 -4.85 9.69
N ASP A 62 -6.35 -4.75 10.99
CA ASP A 62 -5.50 -3.69 11.49
C ASP A 62 -4.06 -3.80 10.98
N GLY A 63 -3.46 -2.66 10.70
CA GLY A 63 -2.12 -2.58 10.15
C GLY A 63 -1.06 -3.17 11.05
N MET A 64 -0.17 -3.95 10.46
CA MET A 64 1.09 -4.39 11.03
C MET A 64 2.22 -3.99 10.08
N ILE A 65 3.24 -3.36 10.64
CA ILE A 65 4.46 -3.01 9.92
C ILE A 65 5.53 -4.02 10.33
N PHE A 66 6.30 -4.51 9.37
CA PHE A 66 7.60 -5.06 9.67
C PHE A 66 8.69 -4.34 8.89
N LYS A 67 9.90 -4.39 9.43
CA LYS A 67 11.09 -3.94 8.71
C LYS A 67 12.19 -4.98 8.75
N VAL A 68 12.98 -5.02 7.68
CA VAL A 68 14.26 -5.71 7.62
C VAL A 68 15.33 -4.69 7.30
N THR A 69 16.29 -4.53 8.22
CA THR A 69 17.39 -3.59 8.07
C THR A 69 18.66 -4.34 7.74
N PHE A 70 19.25 -4.02 6.59
CA PHE A 70 20.52 -4.57 6.09
C PHE A 70 21.65 -3.61 6.47
N SER A 71 22.64 -4.12 7.21
CA SER A 71 23.75 -3.31 7.72
C SER A 71 25.05 -4.09 7.80
N ASP A 72 26.17 -3.40 8.03
CA ASP A 72 27.49 -4.05 8.26
C ASP A 72 27.51 -4.96 9.50
N ASN A 73 26.62 -4.68 10.46
CA ASN A 73 26.53 -5.44 11.73
C ASN A 73 25.59 -6.64 11.65
N GLY A 74 24.96 -6.84 10.49
CA GLY A 74 24.02 -7.94 10.23
C GLY A 74 22.67 -7.46 9.76
N ILE A 75 21.71 -8.39 9.76
CA ILE A 75 20.36 -8.19 9.27
C ILE A 75 19.42 -8.26 10.46
N PHE A 76 18.58 -7.25 10.61
CA PHE A 76 17.69 -7.12 11.76
C PHE A 76 16.24 -7.02 11.31
N TYR A 77 15.39 -7.79 11.97
CA TYR A 77 13.95 -7.82 11.78
C TYR A 77 13.24 -7.18 12.98
N ARG A 78 12.16 -6.47 12.71
CA ARG A 78 11.22 -5.97 13.71
C ARG A 78 9.83 -5.89 13.13
N ASN A 79 8.80 -6.27 13.90
CA ASN A 79 7.40 -6.02 13.53
C ASN A 79 6.63 -5.39 14.68
N ARG A 80 5.66 -4.52 14.35
CA ARG A 80 4.75 -3.86 15.29
C ARG A 80 3.39 -3.62 14.65
N HIS A 81 2.33 -3.69 15.45
CA HIS A 81 1.01 -3.22 15.03
C HIS A 81 0.96 -1.70 14.98
N VAL A 82 0.16 -1.18 14.06
CA VAL A 82 -0.16 0.25 14.05
C VAL A 82 -1.26 0.48 15.09
N LEU A 83 -0.90 1.14 16.19
CA LEU A 83 -1.80 1.37 17.32
C LEU A 83 -2.71 2.57 17.03
N THR A 84 -3.71 2.37 16.15
CA THR A 84 -4.76 3.35 15.92
C THR A 84 -5.68 3.42 17.14
N LYS A 85 -6.45 4.50 17.28
CA LYS A 85 -7.47 4.60 18.34
C LYS A 85 -8.45 3.43 18.28
N GLU A 86 -8.90 3.13 17.06
CA GLU A 86 -9.86 2.05 16.80
C GLU A 86 -9.26 0.67 17.13
N TYR A 87 -7.97 0.45 16.85
CA TYR A 87 -7.24 -0.74 17.27
C TYR A 87 -7.27 -0.93 18.78
N LEU A 88 -6.91 0.12 19.53
CA LEU A 88 -6.83 0.07 21.00
C LEU A 88 -8.19 -0.20 21.64
N GLU A 89 -9.24 0.48 21.16
CA GLU A 89 -10.61 0.27 21.69
C GLU A 89 -11.13 -1.15 21.39
N GLU A 90 -10.85 -1.70 20.22
CA GLU A 90 -11.25 -3.07 19.85
C GLU A 90 -10.40 -4.12 20.57
N GLU A 91 -9.13 -3.85 20.84
CA GLU A 91 -8.26 -4.73 21.62
C GLU A 91 -8.70 -4.80 23.09
N GLU A 92 -9.08 -3.67 23.70
CA GLU A 92 -9.64 -3.63 25.05
C GLU A 92 -10.99 -4.36 25.12
N ALA A 93 -11.84 -4.14 24.14
CA ALA A 93 -13.18 -4.74 24.09
C ALA A 93 -13.20 -6.22 23.68
N GLN A 94 -12.11 -6.74 23.11
CA GLN A 94 -11.96 -8.08 22.52
C GLN A 94 -13.10 -8.43 21.54
N ARG A 95 -13.52 -7.42 20.73
CA ARG A 95 -14.60 -7.53 19.76
C ARG A 95 -14.53 -6.42 18.71
N LEU A 96 -15.20 -6.60 17.58
CA LEU A 96 -15.31 -5.59 16.54
C LEU A 96 -16.30 -4.48 16.95
N LEU A 97 -15.84 -3.24 16.99
CA LEU A 97 -16.63 -2.06 17.39
C LEU A 97 -16.96 -1.16 16.23
N TYR A 98 -16.21 -1.21 15.14
CA TYR A 98 -16.27 -0.26 14.05
C TYR A 98 -16.68 -0.91 12.74
N ARG A 99 -17.32 -0.12 11.89
CA ARG A 99 -17.49 -0.47 10.48
C ARG A 99 -16.14 -0.33 9.76
N SER A 100 -15.94 -1.22 8.81
CA SER A 100 -14.81 -1.18 7.88
C SER A 100 -15.33 -1.22 6.44
N VAL A 101 -14.44 -1.38 5.47
CA VAL A 101 -14.80 -1.40 4.06
C VAL A 101 -15.70 -2.60 3.74
N GLY A 102 -15.37 -3.80 4.24
CA GLY A 102 -16.10 -5.06 4.02
C GLY A 102 -16.89 -5.56 5.22
N THR A 103 -16.62 -5.04 6.44
CA THR A 103 -17.21 -5.57 7.68
C THR A 103 -18.14 -4.59 8.36
N VAL A 104 -19.23 -5.13 8.91
CA VAL A 104 -20.20 -4.42 9.74
C VAL A 104 -20.30 -5.11 11.09
N PRO A 105 -20.20 -4.40 12.24
CA PRO A 105 -20.30 -5.00 13.57
C PRO A 105 -21.62 -5.75 13.77
N ARG A 106 -21.59 -6.87 14.51
CA ARG A 106 -22.77 -7.72 14.73
C ARG A 106 -23.85 -7.02 15.57
N LYS A 107 -23.45 -6.24 16.60
CA LYS A 107 -24.42 -5.56 17.50
C LYS A 107 -25.01 -4.32 16.87
N LEU A 108 -26.35 -4.24 16.84
CA LEU A 108 -27.12 -3.13 16.26
C LEU A 108 -26.71 -1.76 16.82
N LYS A 109 -26.49 -1.64 18.14
CA LYS A 109 -26.04 -0.38 18.78
C LYS A 109 -24.70 0.13 18.20
N LEU A 110 -23.81 -0.77 17.81
CA LEU A 110 -22.53 -0.40 17.19
C LEU A 110 -22.69 0.03 15.74
N ARG A 111 -23.67 -0.53 15.04
CA ARG A 111 -24.04 -0.10 13.68
C ARG A 111 -24.53 1.35 13.63
N MET A 112 -25.09 1.86 14.72
CA MET A 112 -25.53 3.26 14.83
C MET A 112 -24.36 4.26 14.89
N ARG A 113 -23.10 3.80 15.04
CA ARG A 113 -21.90 4.60 14.79
C ARG A 113 -21.62 4.76 13.29
N PHE A 114 -22.66 4.90 12.49
CA PHE A 114 -22.63 4.80 11.02
C PHE A 114 -21.75 5.83 10.31
N PHE A 115 -21.38 6.92 10.96
CA PHE A 115 -20.47 7.92 10.38
C PHE A 115 -18.99 7.62 10.58
N ILE A 116 -18.64 6.65 11.42
CA ILE A 116 -17.25 6.32 11.73
C ILE A 116 -16.88 5.03 10.98
N ILE A 117 -16.01 5.17 10.00
CA ILE A 117 -15.36 4.05 9.33
C ILE A 117 -13.97 3.93 9.94
N LYS A 118 -13.61 2.71 10.35
CA LYS A 118 -12.31 2.41 10.90
C LYS A 118 -11.21 2.75 9.91
N ASN A 119 -10.17 3.42 10.40
CA ASN A 119 -8.91 3.59 9.67
C ASN A 119 -7.93 2.49 10.12
N PRO A 120 -7.75 1.42 9.34
CA PRO A 120 -6.88 0.32 9.73
C PRO A 120 -5.39 0.65 9.59
N ALA A 121 -5.03 1.73 8.88
CA ALA A 121 -3.65 2.13 8.58
C ALA A 121 -2.79 0.96 8.08
N ASN A 122 -3.28 0.20 7.09
CA ASN A 122 -2.73 -1.09 6.69
C ASN A 122 -2.31 -1.17 5.23
N THR A 123 -2.53 -0.11 4.42
CA THR A 123 -2.42 -0.25 2.97
C THR A 123 -1.01 0.02 2.48
N ASN A 124 -0.40 1.14 2.84
CA ASN A 124 0.95 1.48 2.37
C ASN A 124 1.77 2.17 3.45
N ILE A 125 3.07 2.19 3.25
CA ILE A 125 4.03 2.87 4.12
C ILE A 125 4.98 3.70 3.28
N VAL A 126 5.18 4.96 3.63
CA VAL A 126 6.01 5.89 2.86
C VAL A 126 6.94 6.68 3.76
N TYR A 127 8.15 6.91 3.30
CA TYR A 127 9.13 7.76 3.98
C TYR A 127 9.35 9.06 3.18
N HIS A 128 9.04 10.17 3.82
CA HIS A 128 9.21 11.50 3.24
C HIS A 128 9.47 12.53 4.33
N SER A 129 10.36 13.49 4.09
CA SER A 129 10.70 14.57 5.04
C SER A 129 11.03 14.03 6.45
N HIS A 130 11.85 12.97 6.53
CA HIS A 130 12.23 12.28 7.75
C HIS A 130 11.06 11.70 8.56
N LYS A 131 9.90 11.48 7.93
CA LYS A 131 8.70 10.90 8.54
C LYS A 131 8.33 9.61 7.85
N LEU A 132 8.07 8.58 8.65
CA LEU A 132 7.49 7.33 8.19
C LEU A 132 5.98 7.40 8.44
N LEU A 133 5.19 7.23 7.38
CA LEU A 133 3.73 7.36 7.42
C LEU A 133 3.08 6.04 7.02
N ALA A 134 2.22 5.50 7.88
CA ALA A 134 1.33 4.39 7.56
C ALA A 134 0.03 4.96 6.97
N LEU A 135 -0.36 4.47 5.80
CA LEU A 135 -1.40 5.05 4.96
C LEU A 135 -2.59 4.11 4.78
N TRP A 136 -3.75 4.72 4.61
CA TRP A 136 -4.99 4.12 4.13
C TRP A 136 -5.79 5.18 3.38
N GLU A 137 -6.22 4.88 2.14
CA GLU A 137 -6.83 5.86 1.24
C GLU A 137 -8.17 6.45 1.72
N GLY A 138 -8.79 5.85 2.73
CA GLY A 138 -10.04 6.35 3.33
C GLY A 138 -9.86 7.29 4.53
N GLY A 139 -8.63 7.57 4.98
CA GLY A 139 -8.40 8.35 6.18
C GLY A 139 -7.07 9.11 6.21
N MET A 140 -6.77 9.70 7.37
CA MET A 140 -5.49 10.39 7.60
C MET A 140 -4.36 9.39 7.85
N PRO A 141 -3.12 9.72 7.43
CA PRO A 141 -1.93 8.95 7.78
C PRO A 141 -1.70 8.82 9.28
N HIS A 142 -0.96 7.78 9.67
CA HIS A 142 -0.39 7.66 11.01
C HIS A 142 1.12 7.82 10.93
N LEU A 143 1.66 8.68 11.81
CA LEU A 143 3.10 8.90 11.95
C LEU A 143 3.69 7.77 12.79
N ILE A 144 4.72 7.14 12.24
CA ILE A 144 5.42 5.99 12.81
C ILE A 144 6.88 6.36 13.06
N ASN A 145 7.42 5.91 14.18
CA ASN A 145 8.85 6.00 14.42
C ASN A 145 9.58 4.98 13.50
N PRO A 146 10.47 5.41 12.60
CA PRO A 146 11.09 4.49 11.62
C PRO A 146 12.08 3.49 12.26
N VAL A 147 12.56 3.79 13.47
CA VAL A 147 13.50 2.92 14.20
C VAL A 147 12.76 1.91 15.05
N THR A 148 11.81 2.36 15.88
CA THR A 148 11.10 1.49 16.85
C THR A 148 9.82 0.88 16.30
N LEU A 149 9.26 1.42 15.21
CA LEU A 149 7.94 1.16 14.63
C LEU A 149 6.76 1.54 15.55
N GLU A 150 7.01 2.30 16.62
CA GLU A 150 5.95 2.82 17.47
C GLU A 150 5.06 3.80 16.73
N THR A 151 3.75 3.70 16.93
CA THR A 151 2.78 4.66 16.43
C THR A 151 2.82 5.92 17.28
N ILE A 152 3.18 7.05 16.68
CA ILE A 152 3.33 8.34 17.38
C ILE A 152 1.97 9.05 17.46
N SER A 153 1.30 9.24 16.34
CA SER A 153 0.01 9.95 16.27
C SER A 153 -0.63 9.83 14.89
N LYS A 154 -1.88 10.27 14.77
CA LYS A 154 -2.43 10.65 13.46
C LYS A 154 -1.66 11.87 12.94
N TYR A 155 -1.46 11.94 11.62
CA TYR A 155 -0.69 12.99 10.98
C TYR A 155 -1.55 13.78 10.00
N ASP A 156 -1.85 15.04 10.35
CA ASP A 156 -2.79 15.89 9.61
C ASP A 156 -2.10 16.96 8.75
N PHE A 157 -0.77 16.86 8.56
CA PHE A 157 0.05 17.84 7.84
C PHE A 157 -0.21 19.26 8.34
N SER A 158 -0.03 19.48 9.64
CA SER A 158 -0.23 20.77 10.30
C SER A 158 -1.65 21.35 10.10
N GLY A 159 -2.64 20.47 10.15
CA GLY A 159 -4.06 20.84 10.05
C GLY A 159 -4.62 20.92 8.63
N LYS A 160 -3.84 20.58 7.59
CA LYS A 160 -4.30 20.62 6.20
C LYS A 160 -5.31 19.54 5.85
N LEU A 161 -5.28 18.40 6.56
CA LEU A 161 -6.25 17.29 6.43
C LEU A 161 -7.41 17.38 7.43
N LYS A 162 -7.60 18.50 8.14
CA LYS A 162 -8.75 18.68 9.03
C LYS A 162 -10.02 18.98 8.23
N ALA A 163 -11.13 18.33 8.57
CA ALA A 163 -12.42 18.66 8.02
C ALA A 163 -12.83 20.10 8.42
N ARG A 164 -13.38 20.88 7.47
CA ARG A 164 -13.79 22.27 7.69
C ARG A 164 -14.86 22.49 8.77
N PHE A 165 -15.52 21.43 9.25
CA PHE A 165 -16.58 21.47 10.28
C PHE A 165 -16.08 21.07 11.66
N SER A 166 -14.86 21.46 12.03
CA SER A 166 -14.25 21.15 13.33
C SER A 166 -14.88 21.83 14.54
N PHE A 167 -15.88 22.70 14.35
CA PHE A 167 -16.58 23.36 15.46
C PHE A 167 -17.63 22.47 16.14
N LEU A 168 -17.91 21.26 15.63
CA LEU A 168 -18.70 20.24 16.29
C LEU A 168 -17.79 19.06 16.74
N PRO A 169 -17.03 19.22 17.83
CA PRO A 169 -16.00 18.25 18.23
C PRO A 169 -16.55 16.88 18.63
N LYS A 170 -17.87 16.76 18.85
CA LYS A 170 -18.54 15.48 19.13
C LYS A 170 -18.99 14.73 17.87
N LEU A 171 -18.97 15.38 16.73
CA LEU A 171 -19.25 14.80 15.42
C LEU A 171 -17.94 14.77 14.63
N ASN A 172 -17.06 13.80 14.92
CA ASN A 172 -15.89 13.49 14.10
C ASN A 172 -16.35 12.96 12.73
N LEU A 173 -17.07 13.81 11.99
CA LEU A 173 -17.63 13.54 10.69
C LEU A 173 -16.53 13.62 9.64
N ARG A 174 -15.71 12.60 9.54
CA ARG A 174 -14.78 12.27 8.47
C ARG A 174 -13.42 12.93 8.57
N GLU A 175 -12.45 12.08 8.72
CA GLU A 175 -11.06 12.38 8.34
C GLU A 175 -11.03 12.79 6.87
N VAL A 176 -10.21 13.76 6.53
CA VAL A 176 -9.95 14.07 5.13
C VAL A 176 -8.99 12.99 4.62
N PRO A 177 -9.37 12.25 3.59
CA PRO A 177 -8.56 11.15 3.10
C PRO A 177 -7.28 11.63 2.42
N PHE A 178 -6.24 10.83 2.57
CA PHE A 178 -4.99 10.96 1.84
C PHE A 178 -4.66 9.62 1.18
N THR A 179 -4.23 9.64 -0.08
CA THR A 179 -3.96 8.43 -0.87
C THR A 179 -3.04 7.46 -0.15
N ALA A 180 -3.22 6.17 -0.42
CA ALA A 180 -2.23 5.15 -0.06
C ALA A 180 -1.05 5.09 -1.05
N HIS A 181 -1.14 5.70 -2.24
CA HIS A 181 -0.14 5.65 -3.29
C HIS A 181 0.45 7.02 -3.65
N PRO A 182 1.07 7.74 -2.68
CA PRO A 182 1.74 9.01 -3.03
C PRO A 182 2.94 8.74 -3.94
N LYS A 183 3.22 9.67 -4.85
CA LYS A 183 4.27 9.51 -5.88
C LYS A 183 5.38 10.54 -5.70
N LYS A 184 6.61 10.07 -5.92
CA LYS A 184 7.81 10.90 -6.14
C LYS A 184 8.26 10.70 -7.58
N ILE A 185 8.81 11.75 -8.18
CA ILE A 185 9.46 11.64 -9.49
C ILE A 185 10.91 12.10 -9.36
N PRO A 186 11.83 11.57 -10.19
CA PRO A 186 13.24 11.94 -10.15
C PRO A 186 13.43 13.45 -10.33
N ASN A 187 14.38 14.02 -9.60
CA ASN A 187 14.74 15.44 -9.60
C ASN A 187 13.60 16.38 -9.11
N ASP A 188 12.68 15.85 -8.34
CA ASP A 188 11.60 16.61 -7.69
C ASP A 188 11.48 16.13 -6.24
N ASP A 189 11.85 16.99 -5.29
CA ASP A 189 11.85 16.65 -3.86
C ASP A 189 10.45 16.62 -3.25
N ASN A 190 9.42 16.88 -4.06
CA ASN A 190 8.05 16.85 -3.60
C ASN A 190 7.47 15.43 -3.61
N LEU A 191 6.58 15.19 -2.65
CA LEU A 191 5.68 14.04 -2.65
C LEU A 191 4.30 14.51 -3.12
N TYR A 192 3.75 13.84 -4.12
CA TYR A 192 2.42 14.13 -4.65
C TYR A 192 1.41 13.11 -4.15
N GLY A 193 0.24 13.58 -3.82
CA GLY A 193 -0.84 12.72 -3.35
C GLY A 193 -2.21 13.29 -3.70
N PHE A 194 -3.23 12.51 -3.41
CA PHE A 194 -4.62 12.93 -3.57
C PHE A 194 -5.49 12.41 -2.44
N GLY A 195 -6.72 12.88 -2.38
CA GLY A 195 -7.77 12.32 -1.54
C GLY A 195 -9.11 12.42 -2.23
N VAL A 196 -9.98 11.42 -2.04
CA VAL A 196 -11.33 11.42 -2.60
C VAL A 196 -12.35 11.53 -1.47
N THR A 197 -13.17 12.57 -1.51
CA THR A 197 -14.28 12.73 -0.58
C THR A 197 -15.60 12.41 -1.25
N TYR A 198 -16.41 11.59 -0.59
CA TYR A 198 -17.74 11.18 -1.05
C TYR A 198 -18.82 11.88 -0.21
N GLY A 199 -19.72 12.62 -0.85
CA GLY A 199 -20.77 13.38 -0.19
C GLY A 199 -21.96 13.63 -1.12
N ILE A 200 -22.61 14.80 -1.00
CA ILE A 200 -23.64 15.27 -1.94
C ILE A 200 -23.04 15.40 -3.35
N GLY A 201 -21.73 15.79 -3.46
CA GLY A 201 -20.89 15.65 -4.64
C GLY A 201 -19.61 14.93 -4.27
N SER A 202 -19.01 14.20 -5.22
CA SER A 202 -17.68 13.62 -5.05
C SER A 202 -16.62 14.59 -5.52
N LYS A 203 -15.48 14.57 -4.83
CA LYS A 203 -14.39 15.50 -5.11
C LYS A 203 -13.05 14.80 -4.93
N LEU A 204 -12.19 14.92 -5.92
CA LEU A 204 -10.77 14.59 -5.85
C LEU A 204 -10.00 15.86 -5.50
N THR A 205 -9.15 15.78 -4.49
CA THR A 205 -8.26 16.87 -4.07
C THR A 205 -6.82 16.44 -4.29
N LEU A 206 -6.06 17.20 -5.06
CA LEU A 206 -4.63 16.99 -5.30
C LEU A 206 -3.80 17.74 -4.27
N TYR A 207 -2.76 17.09 -3.78
CA TYR A 207 -1.84 17.61 -2.78
C TYR A 207 -0.39 17.56 -3.28
N LYS A 208 0.39 18.54 -2.86
CA LYS A 208 1.86 18.54 -2.93
C LYS A 208 2.42 18.71 -1.53
N ILE A 209 3.37 17.86 -1.17
CA ILE A 209 4.13 17.92 0.08
C ILE A 209 5.59 18.18 -0.28
N ASN A 210 6.15 19.29 0.19
CA ASN A 210 7.53 19.67 -0.10
C ASN A 210 8.54 18.85 0.74
N SER A 211 9.84 19.08 0.52
CA SER A 211 10.93 18.43 1.26
C SER A 211 10.94 18.74 2.76
N ALA A 212 10.33 19.84 3.18
CA ALA A 212 10.15 20.17 4.60
C ALA A 212 8.94 19.47 5.24
N GLY A 213 8.07 18.85 4.42
CA GLY A 213 6.86 18.17 4.88
C GLY A 213 5.61 19.07 4.91
N ASP A 214 5.68 20.27 4.32
CA ASP A 214 4.54 21.18 4.24
C ASP A 214 3.62 20.77 3.10
N MET A 215 2.34 20.61 3.41
CA MET A 215 1.33 20.25 2.44
C MET A 215 0.63 21.48 1.86
N THR A 216 0.46 21.48 0.54
CA THR A 216 -0.37 22.46 -0.19
C THR A 216 -1.41 21.72 -1.03
N VAL A 217 -2.61 22.31 -1.13
CA VAL A 217 -3.64 21.83 -2.07
C VAL A 217 -3.34 22.42 -3.43
N ILE A 218 -3.12 21.55 -4.42
CA ILE A 218 -2.92 21.95 -5.81
C ILE A 218 -4.27 22.31 -6.43
N ARG A 219 -5.23 21.37 -6.39
CA ARG A 219 -6.54 21.54 -7.02
C ARG A 219 -7.61 20.67 -6.37
N ASN A 220 -8.85 21.16 -6.43
CA ASN A 220 -10.06 20.38 -6.16
C ASN A 220 -10.80 20.15 -7.48
N ILE A 221 -11.09 18.88 -7.78
CA ILE A 221 -11.73 18.46 -9.02
C ILE A 221 -13.06 17.79 -8.68
N PRO A 222 -14.21 18.36 -9.11
CA PRO A 222 -15.50 17.71 -8.92
C PRO A 222 -15.58 16.47 -9.81
N LEU A 223 -16.07 15.36 -9.24
CA LEU A 223 -16.31 14.11 -9.94
C LEU A 223 -17.81 13.89 -10.12
N LYS A 224 -18.22 13.52 -11.34
CA LYS A 224 -19.64 13.26 -11.66
C LYS A 224 -20.20 12.01 -10.97
N LYS A 225 -19.33 11.01 -10.75
CA LYS A 225 -19.69 9.74 -10.09
C LYS A 225 -18.76 9.51 -8.87
N ARG A 226 -19.11 8.55 -8.03
CA ARG A 226 -18.30 8.14 -6.87
C ARG A 226 -17.35 7.04 -7.28
N TYR A 227 -16.30 7.39 -8.03
CA TYR A 227 -15.26 6.47 -8.45
C TYR A 227 -14.43 5.98 -7.26
N LEU A 228 -14.09 4.70 -7.27
CA LEU A 228 -13.00 4.18 -6.46
C LEU A 228 -11.68 4.47 -7.19
N ILE A 229 -10.87 5.33 -6.64
CA ILE A 229 -9.57 5.71 -7.20
C ILE A 229 -8.50 5.27 -6.22
N HIS A 230 -7.70 4.29 -6.62
CA HIS A 230 -6.69 3.69 -5.73
C HIS A 230 -5.30 4.28 -5.97
N ASP A 231 -4.89 4.38 -7.21
CA ASP A 231 -3.55 4.85 -7.61
C ASP A 231 -3.63 5.94 -8.69
N PHE A 232 -2.50 6.58 -9.00
CA PHE A 232 -2.37 7.60 -10.03
C PHE A 232 -0.93 7.69 -10.52
N ILE A 233 -0.73 8.44 -11.60
CA ILE A 233 0.57 8.69 -12.21
C ILE A 233 0.93 10.17 -12.09
N VAL A 234 2.22 10.44 -11.95
CA VAL A 234 2.82 11.75 -12.10
C VAL A 234 3.87 11.69 -13.21
N THR A 235 3.66 12.44 -14.26
CA THR A 235 4.62 12.62 -15.35
C THR A 235 5.32 13.98 -15.23
N LYS A 236 6.13 14.34 -16.20
CA LYS A 236 6.78 15.66 -16.24
C LYS A 236 5.75 16.79 -16.17
N ASN A 237 4.67 16.71 -16.97
CA ASN A 237 3.71 17.80 -17.14
C ASN A 237 2.32 17.51 -16.58
N TYR A 238 2.01 16.26 -16.17
CA TYR A 238 0.65 15.85 -15.81
C TYR A 238 0.56 15.00 -14.56
N PHE A 239 -0.63 15.07 -13.93
CA PHE A 239 -1.19 14.04 -13.07
C PHE A 239 -2.24 13.28 -13.88
N LEU A 240 -2.20 11.95 -13.85
CA LEU A 240 -3.13 11.11 -14.57
C LEU A 240 -3.85 10.16 -13.63
N PHE A 241 -5.17 10.06 -13.78
CA PHE A 241 -6.03 9.11 -13.06
C PHE A 241 -6.85 8.31 -14.05
N PHE A 242 -7.05 7.02 -13.76
CA PHE A 242 -8.04 6.23 -14.46
C PHE A 242 -9.31 6.17 -13.62
N LEU A 243 -10.42 6.57 -14.21
CA LEU A 243 -11.74 6.62 -13.59
C LEU A 243 -12.62 5.54 -14.21
N GLY A 244 -12.71 4.42 -13.55
CA GLY A 244 -13.45 3.26 -14.02
C GLY A 244 -13.86 2.36 -12.84
N GLY A 245 -14.33 1.17 -13.15
CA GLY A 245 -14.71 0.18 -12.17
C GLY A 245 -16.07 0.43 -11.52
N PRO A 246 -16.36 -0.26 -10.42
CA PRO A 246 -17.63 -0.11 -9.73
C PRO A 246 -17.74 1.27 -9.09
N HIS A 247 -18.93 1.83 -9.15
CA HIS A 247 -19.24 3.07 -8.46
C HIS A 247 -19.78 2.79 -7.06
N ILE A 248 -19.39 3.62 -6.09
CA ILE A 248 -19.94 3.55 -4.75
C ILE A 248 -21.34 4.16 -4.76
N ASN A 249 -22.36 3.32 -4.71
CA ASN A 249 -23.76 3.73 -4.62
C ASN A 249 -24.25 3.65 -3.17
N LEU A 250 -24.12 4.76 -2.45
CA LEU A 250 -24.52 4.85 -1.05
C LEU A 250 -26.07 4.81 -0.95
N LYS A 251 -26.62 3.64 -0.66
CA LYS A 251 -28.03 3.43 -0.31
C LYS A 251 -28.27 3.78 1.16
N LEU A 252 -29.53 4.00 1.54
CA LEU A 252 -29.90 4.24 2.94
C LEU A 252 -29.37 3.15 3.88
N ARG A 253 -29.38 1.89 3.45
CA ARG A 253 -28.84 0.75 4.21
C ARG A 253 -27.36 0.87 4.54
N ASN A 254 -26.56 1.45 3.62
CA ASN A 254 -25.14 1.72 3.86
C ASN A 254 -24.98 2.91 4.82
N VAL A 255 -25.82 3.94 4.66
CA VAL A 255 -25.79 5.13 5.52
C VAL A 255 -26.14 4.76 6.96
N ILE A 256 -27.18 3.97 7.20
CA ILE A 256 -27.58 3.52 8.55
C ILE A 256 -26.75 2.34 9.11
N GLY A 257 -25.70 1.91 8.38
CA GLY A 257 -24.75 0.92 8.87
C GLY A 257 -25.17 -0.54 8.79
N ASN A 258 -26.20 -0.86 8.02
CA ASN A 258 -26.66 -2.25 7.83
C ASN A 258 -25.90 -3.02 6.74
N GLU A 259 -25.20 -2.32 5.88
CA GLU A 259 -24.39 -2.92 4.80
C GLU A 259 -23.00 -2.30 4.76
N SER A 260 -22.00 -3.07 4.32
CA SER A 260 -20.63 -2.60 4.14
C SER A 260 -20.50 -1.66 2.93
N ILE A 261 -19.35 -0.97 2.81
CA ILE A 261 -19.08 -0.12 1.64
C ILE A 261 -18.95 -0.99 0.38
N LEU A 262 -18.29 -2.14 0.47
CA LEU A 262 -18.16 -3.07 -0.65
C LEU A 262 -19.52 -3.57 -1.15
N ALA A 263 -20.49 -3.76 -0.25
CA ALA A 263 -21.86 -4.12 -0.64
C ALA A 263 -22.61 -2.98 -1.35
N SER A 264 -22.10 -1.74 -1.28
CA SER A 264 -22.68 -0.59 -1.97
C SER A 264 -22.19 -0.45 -3.42
N MET A 265 -21.23 -1.25 -3.84
CA MET A 265 -20.76 -1.26 -5.23
C MET A 265 -21.80 -1.93 -6.12
N ASN A 266 -22.24 -1.25 -7.18
CA ASN A 266 -23.40 -1.67 -7.99
C ASN A 266 -23.16 -2.92 -8.81
N SER A 267 -22.03 -2.99 -9.49
CA SER A 267 -21.65 -4.06 -10.40
C SER A 267 -20.14 -4.25 -10.33
N ARG A 268 -19.70 -5.47 -10.59
CA ARG A 268 -18.28 -5.76 -10.78
C ARG A 268 -17.80 -5.35 -12.15
N GLU A 269 -18.70 -5.39 -13.14
CA GLU A 269 -18.42 -4.94 -14.48
C GLU A 269 -18.38 -3.43 -14.50
N SER A 270 -17.35 -2.90 -15.10
CA SER A 270 -17.21 -1.47 -15.31
C SER A 270 -18.08 -1.08 -16.51
N GLU A 271 -18.97 -0.13 -16.30
CA GLU A 271 -19.81 0.41 -17.37
C GLU A 271 -19.13 1.57 -18.09
N ASP A 272 -18.09 2.14 -17.52
CA ASP A 272 -17.33 3.26 -18.08
C ASP A 272 -15.84 3.17 -17.76
N GLY A 273 -15.06 3.86 -18.57
CA GLY A 273 -13.64 4.11 -18.37
C GLY A 273 -13.31 5.50 -18.87
N ARG A 274 -12.54 6.25 -18.06
CA ARG A 274 -12.06 7.59 -18.42
C ARG A 274 -10.66 7.82 -17.91
N VAL A 275 -9.90 8.57 -18.68
CA VAL A 275 -8.65 9.16 -18.22
C VAL A 275 -8.93 10.59 -17.81
N LEU A 276 -8.60 10.93 -16.56
CA LEU A 276 -8.53 12.31 -16.07
C LEU A 276 -7.07 12.74 -16.11
N LEU A 277 -6.78 13.73 -16.94
CA LEU A 277 -5.46 14.35 -17.08
C LEU A 277 -5.50 15.76 -16.48
N VAL A 278 -4.57 16.06 -15.58
CA VAL A 278 -4.47 17.36 -14.90
C VAL A 278 -3.09 17.94 -15.14
N SER A 279 -3.02 19.11 -15.75
CA SER A 279 -1.76 19.82 -15.96
C SER A 279 -1.10 20.18 -14.62
N ARG A 280 0.20 19.93 -14.52
CA ARG A 280 0.99 20.32 -13.33
C ARG A 280 1.27 21.83 -13.29
N GLU A 281 1.28 22.50 -14.43
CA GLU A 281 1.57 23.92 -14.55
C GLU A 281 0.31 24.77 -14.31
N CYS A 282 -0.69 24.67 -15.19
CA CYS A 282 -1.91 25.48 -15.12
C CYS A 282 -3.03 24.83 -14.31
N HIS A 283 -2.84 23.58 -13.90
CA HIS A 283 -3.81 22.76 -13.14
C HIS A 283 -5.15 22.54 -13.85
N ASP A 284 -5.21 22.70 -15.19
CA ASP A 284 -6.39 22.37 -15.96
C ASP A 284 -6.65 20.86 -15.96
N ALA A 285 -7.92 20.50 -15.87
CA ALA A 285 -8.37 19.13 -15.79
C ALA A 285 -9.20 18.78 -17.03
N LYS A 286 -8.79 17.75 -17.78
CA LYS A 286 -9.48 17.23 -18.95
C LYS A 286 -9.85 15.78 -18.73
N PHE A 287 -11.02 15.39 -19.25
CA PHE A 287 -11.52 14.01 -19.17
C PHE A 287 -11.59 13.44 -20.59
N TYR A 288 -11.04 12.25 -20.76
CA TYR A 288 -11.01 11.53 -22.02
C TYR A 288 -11.71 10.19 -21.85
N ASP A 289 -12.52 9.76 -22.81
CA ASP A 289 -13.18 8.48 -22.74
C ASP A 289 -12.17 7.36 -23.06
N ALA A 290 -12.25 6.27 -22.33
CA ALA A 290 -11.39 5.10 -22.45
C ALA A 290 -12.24 3.82 -22.36
N VAL A 291 -11.60 2.67 -22.63
CA VAL A 291 -12.28 1.37 -22.48
C VAL A 291 -12.73 1.15 -21.04
N PRO A 292 -13.93 0.57 -20.83
CA PRO A 292 -14.40 0.22 -19.49
C PRO A 292 -13.47 -0.78 -18.80
N GLY A 293 -13.21 -0.57 -17.50
CA GLY A 293 -12.36 -1.44 -16.71
C GLY A 293 -11.93 -0.80 -15.38
N PHE A 294 -10.97 -1.41 -14.73
CA PHE A 294 -10.44 -0.96 -13.45
C PHE A 294 -8.92 -1.10 -13.39
N ILE A 295 -8.27 -0.19 -12.69
CA ILE A 295 -6.83 -0.20 -12.42
C ILE A 295 -6.63 -0.08 -10.92
N PHE A 296 -5.96 -1.09 -10.32
CA PHE A 296 -5.42 -0.95 -8.97
C PHE A 296 -4.12 -0.17 -9.01
N HIS A 297 -3.14 -0.66 -9.77
CA HIS A 297 -1.79 -0.10 -9.76
C HIS A 297 -1.31 0.21 -11.17
N PHE A 298 -0.62 1.33 -11.29
CA PHE A 298 0.14 1.69 -12.49
C PHE A 298 1.60 1.28 -12.32
N ALA A 299 2.18 0.71 -13.36
CA ALA A 299 3.61 0.48 -13.39
C ALA A 299 4.37 1.81 -13.56
N ASN A 300 4.03 2.56 -14.59
CA ASN A 300 4.61 3.88 -14.86
C ASN A 300 3.77 4.64 -15.89
N GLY A 301 4.07 5.93 -16.06
CA GLY A 301 3.54 6.73 -17.16
C GLY A 301 4.51 7.84 -17.52
N TYR A 302 4.53 8.21 -18.78
CA TYR A 302 5.45 9.20 -19.34
C TYR A 302 4.84 9.88 -20.57
N GLU A 303 5.50 10.92 -21.04
CA GLU A 303 5.15 11.63 -22.26
C GLU A 303 6.16 11.32 -23.34
N ASP A 304 5.69 11.02 -24.56
CA ASP A 304 6.53 10.84 -25.74
C ASP A 304 6.91 12.17 -26.39
N ALA A 305 7.68 12.12 -27.48
CA ALA A 305 8.15 13.30 -28.19
C ALA A 305 7.01 14.11 -28.85
N ASP A 306 5.87 13.48 -29.14
CA ASP A 306 4.68 14.09 -29.74
C ASP A 306 3.73 14.66 -28.67
N GLY A 307 4.07 14.51 -27.39
CA GLY A 307 3.27 14.98 -26.26
C GLY A 307 2.09 14.07 -25.92
N ASN A 308 2.06 12.84 -26.45
CA ASN A 308 1.10 11.83 -26.00
C ASN A 308 1.48 11.33 -24.59
N VAL A 309 0.48 10.96 -23.80
CA VAL A 309 0.72 10.36 -22.49
C VAL A 309 0.55 8.84 -22.59
N ILE A 310 1.65 8.14 -22.31
CA ILE A 310 1.72 6.68 -22.35
C ILE A 310 1.77 6.17 -20.92
N PHE A 311 1.02 5.11 -20.60
CA PHE A 311 1.08 4.47 -19.29
C PHE A 311 0.86 2.97 -19.37
N ASP A 312 1.60 2.26 -18.50
CA ASP A 312 1.56 0.81 -18.37
C ASP A 312 0.93 0.43 -17.04
N THR A 313 0.07 -0.59 -17.05
CA THR A 313 -0.72 -0.97 -15.89
C THR A 313 -1.19 -2.42 -15.97
N SER A 314 -1.45 -3.02 -14.82
CA SER A 314 -2.29 -4.21 -14.73
C SER A 314 -3.75 -3.80 -14.82
N PHE A 315 -4.39 -4.13 -15.94
CA PHE A 315 -5.74 -3.72 -16.27
C PHE A 315 -6.75 -4.84 -16.00
N TRP A 316 -7.79 -4.53 -15.23
CA TRP A 316 -8.85 -5.44 -14.84
C TRP A 316 -10.13 -5.11 -15.63
N LYS A 317 -10.68 -6.08 -16.35
CA LYS A 317 -11.96 -5.90 -17.06
C LYS A 317 -13.14 -5.71 -16.11
N SER A 318 -13.04 -6.33 -14.92
CA SER A 318 -14.01 -6.18 -13.84
C SER A 318 -13.30 -6.04 -12.50
N PHE A 319 -13.93 -5.42 -11.51
CA PHE A 319 -13.39 -5.33 -10.16
C PHE A 319 -13.23 -6.73 -9.54
N PRO A 320 -12.03 -7.11 -9.08
CA PRO A 320 -11.78 -8.46 -8.59
C PRO A 320 -12.57 -8.77 -7.32
N VAL A 321 -12.88 -10.04 -7.17
CA VAL A 321 -13.54 -10.56 -5.98
C VAL A 321 -12.50 -11.14 -5.06
N PHE A 322 -12.36 -10.55 -3.91
CA PHE A 322 -11.51 -11.08 -2.87
C PHE A 322 -12.27 -12.18 -2.11
N THR A 323 -12.01 -13.44 -2.47
CA THR A 323 -12.50 -14.63 -1.77
C THR A 323 -11.30 -15.36 -1.14
N GLN A 324 -11.54 -16.49 -0.47
CA GLN A 324 -10.45 -17.35 0.03
C GLN A 324 -9.50 -17.80 -1.10
N ASN A 325 -10.00 -17.87 -2.33
CA ASN A 325 -9.22 -18.05 -3.55
C ASN A 325 -9.12 -16.73 -4.30
N ILE A 326 -8.35 -15.78 -3.77
CA ILE A 326 -8.16 -14.43 -4.32
C ILE A 326 -7.79 -14.47 -5.81
N PHE A 327 -7.14 -15.54 -6.24
CA PHE A 327 -6.59 -15.72 -7.57
C PHE A 327 -7.51 -16.50 -8.52
N LYS A 328 -8.59 -17.09 -8.01
CA LYS A 328 -9.55 -17.85 -8.81
C LYS A 328 -10.65 -16.91 -9.34
N ASN A 329 -10.86 -16.87 -10.63
CA ASN A 329 -11.86 -16.04 -11.33
C ASN A 329 -11.56 -14.53 -11.44
N ASN A 330 -10.35 -14.10 -11.19
CA ASN A 330 -9.91 -12.73 -11.43
C ASN A 330 -8.76 -12.78 -12.42
N SER A 331 -8.86 -12.08 -13.53
CA SER A 331 -7.76 -11.95 -14.48
C SER A 331 -7.51 -10.49 -14.78
N SER A 332 -6.26 -10.10 -14.69
CA SER A 332 -5.73 -8.85 -15.20
C SER A 332 -4.86 -9.10 -16.42
N GLU A 333 -4.68 -8.09 -17.22
CA GLU A 333 -3.76 -8.11 -18.37
C GLU A 333 -2.78 -6.95 -18.19
N LEU A 334 -1.49 -7.16 -18.46
CA LEU A 334 -0.55 -6.05 -18.58
C LEU A 334 -0.87 -5.30 -19.87
N CYS A 335 -1.26 -4.04 -19.73
CA CYS A 335 -1.69 -3.21 -20.84
C CYS A 335 -0.90 -1.90 -20.89
N ARG A 336 -0.65 -1.43 -22.10
CA ARG A 336 -0.24 -0.07 -22.41
C ARG A 336 -1.43 0.73 -22.91
N PHE A 337 -1.58 1.92 -22.36
CA PHE A 337 -2.51 2.91 -22.86
C PHE A 337 -1.73 4.08 -23.47
N THR A 338 -2.24 4.60 -24.58
CA THR A 338 -1.70 5.79 -25.22
C THR A 338 -2.82 6.81 -25.36
N LEU A 339 -2.72 7.91 -24.61
CA LEU A 339 -3.59 9.07 -24.74
C LEU A 339 -2.97 10.06 -25.72
N CYS A 340 -3.55 10.17 -26.91
CA CYS A 340 -3.21 11.24 -27.85
C CYS A 340 -3.82 12.55 -27.35
N THR A 341 -2.99 13.46 -26.84
CA THR A 341 -3.46 14.72 -26.25
C THR A 341 -4.05 15.68 -27.27
N ALA A 342 -3.69 15.54 -28.54
CA ALA A 342 -4.18 16.36 -29.64
C ALA A 342 -5.60 15.93 -30.08
N SER A 343 -5.85 14.65 -30.28
CA SER A 343 -7.16 14.12 -30.70
C SER A 343 -8.08 13.79 -29.54
N GLY A 344 -7.53 13.47 -28.37
CA GLY A 344 -8.26 12.99 -27.22
C GLY A 344 -8.53 11.47 -27.23
N ASN A 345 -8.03 10.75 -28.20
CA ASN A 345 -8.19 9.30 -28.28
C ASN A 345 -7.33 8.60 -27.23
N VAL A 346 -7.88 7.54 -26.63
CA VAL A 346 -7.19 6.65 -25.70
C VAL A 346 -7.20 5.24 -26.25
N ASP A 347 -6.05 4.80 -26.74
CA ASP A 347 -5.84 3.46 -27.27
C ASP A 347 -5.29 2.52 -26.20
N LYS A 348 -5.70 1.24 -26.26
CA LYS A 348 -5.23 0.17 -25.35
C LYS A 348 -4.57 -0.95 -26.15
N GLU A 349 -3.33 -1.27 -25.82
CA GLU A 349 -2.59 -2.44 -26.28
C GLU A 349 -2.42 -3.44 -25.14
N ILE A 350 -2.63 -4.74 -25.38
CA ILE A 350 -2.29 -5.80 -24.43
C ILE A 350 -0.83 -6.19 -24.67
N LEU A 351 0.00 -5.99 -23.66
CA LEU A 351 1.42 -6.33 -23.71
C LEU A 351 1.67 -7.78 -23.27
N PHE A 352 0.94 -8.25 -22.23
CA PHE A 352 1.07 -9.60 -21.70
C PHE A 352 -0.26 -10.08 -21.12
N LYS A 353 -0.63 -11.32 -21.43
CA LYS A 353 -1.89 -11.97 -21.00
C LYS A 353 -1.71 -12.85 -19.76
N GLY A 354 -0.86 -12.47 -18.85
CA GLY A 354 -0.76 -13.15 -17.57
C GLY A 354 -1.51 -12.37 -16.50
N ASN A 355 -2.04 -13.06 -15.51
CA ASN A 355 -2.70 -12.45 -14.35
C ASN A 355 -1.67 -11.75 -13.46
N THR A 356 -1.41 -10.47 -13.73
CA THR A 356 -0.34 -9.69 -13.09
C THR A 356 -0.88 -8.53 -12.28
N ASP A 357 -0.20 -8.18 -11.19
CA ASP A 357 -0.38 -6.90 -10.50
C ASP A 357 0.88 -6.58 -9.65
N PHE A 358 0.78 -5.54 -8.79
CA PHE A 358 1.87 -5.09 -7.91
C PHE A 358 3.16 -4.78 -8.69
N PRO A 359 3.10 -3.81 -9.61
CA PRO A 359 4.23 -3.43 -10.43
C PRO A 359 5.35 -2.76 -9.63
N ALA A 360 6.58 -3.06 -9.99
CA ALA A 360 7.77 -2.34 -9.57
C ALA A 360 8.54 -1.83 -10.79
N ILE A 361 9.15 -0.68 -10.67
CA ILE A 361 10.10 -0.13 -11.64
C ILE A 361 11.32 0.40 -10.90
N ASN A 362 12.40 0.67 -11.64
CA ASN A 362 13.48 1.47 -11.09
C ASN A 362 12.96 2.89 -10.79
N PRO A 363 13.03 3.38 -9.54
CA PRO A 363 12.50 4.71 -9.20
C PRO A 363 13.11 5.87 -9.99
N THR A 364 14.31 5.69 -10.56
CA THR A 364 14.99 6.73 -11.37
C THR A 364 14.29 7.00 -12.70
N VAL A 365 13.44 6.10 -13.18
CA VAL A 365 12.67 6.26 -14.42
C VAL A 365 11.18 6.57 -14.17
N CYS A 366 10.76 6.78 -12.93
CA CYS A 366 9.39 7.17 -12.62
C CYS A 366 9.03 8.48 -13.34
N GLY A 367 7.92 8.50 -14.08
CA GLY A 367 7.49 9.64 -14.89
C GLY A 367 8.28 9.84 -16.21
N ARG A 368 9.14 8.90 -16.56
CA ARG A 368 9.93 8.88 -17.81
C ARG A 368 9.75 7.55 -18.53
N GLN A 369 10.12 7.50 -19.81
CA GLN A 369 10.13 6.24 -20.54
C GLN A 369 11.02 5.23 -19.81
N HIS A 370 10.48 4.02 -19.62
CA HIS A 370 11.15 2.90 -18.97
C HIS A 370 11.24 1.71 -19.92
N ARG A 371 12.24 0.86 -19.70
CA ARG A 371 12.39 -0.39 -20.43
C ARG A 371 11.87 -1.57 -19.61
N TYR A 372 12.14 -1.61 -18.30
CA TYR A 372 11.85 -2.77 -17.47
C TYR A 372 10.80 -2.47 -16.41
N ALA A 373 9.91 -3.43 -16.21
CA ALA A 373 8.99 -3.46 -15.09
C ALA A 373 8.88 -4.89 -14.53
N TRP A 374 8.71 -5.01 -13.23
CA TRP A 374 8.56 -6.29 -12.54
C TRP A 374 7.17 -6.38 -11.93
N PHE A 375 6.59 -7.58 -11.94
CA PHE A 375 5.22 -7.81 -11.46
C PHE A 375 5.16 -9.11 -10.67
N VAL A 376 4.19 -9.19 -9.77
CA VAL A 376 3.68 -10.47 -9.30
C VAL A 376 2.80 -11.05 -10.40
N CYS A 377 3.01 -12.33 -10.75
CA CYS A 377 2.16 -13.08 -11.66
C CYS A 377 1.60 -14.30 -10.92
N TRP A 378 0.28 -14.42 -10.89
CA TRP A 378 -0.38 -15.51 -10.17
C TRP A 378 -0.73 -16.71 -11.05
N GLY A 379 -0.38 -16.67 -12.34
CA GLY A 379 -0.77 -17.67 -13.32
C GLY A 379 -2.27 -17.63 -13.66
N ASP A 380 -2.65 -18.30 -14.74
CA ASP A 380 -4.05 -18.39 -15.17
C ASP A 380 -4.77 -19.61 -14.55
N SER A 381 -4.03 -20.54 -13.96
CA SER A 381 -4.56 -21.77 -13.34
C SER A 381 -3.81 -22.14 -12.06
N GLU A 382 -4.39 -23.03 -11.24
CA GLU A 382 -3.74 -23.57 -10.04
C GLU A 382 -2.48 -24.41 -10.35
N SER A 383 -2.33 -24.85 -11.60
CA SER A 383 -1.18 -25.62 -12.07
C SER A 383 -0.02 -24.75 -12.56
N GLU A 384 -0.28 -23.46 -12.81
CA GLU A 384 0.75 -22.50 -13.16
C GLU A 384 1.27 -21.85 -11.88
N GLY A 385 2.55 -22.12 -11.57
CA GLY A 385 3.21 -21.61 -10.36
C GLY A 385 3.17 -20.08 -10.29
N ARG A 386 3.11 -19.55 -9.08
CA ARG A 386 3.18 -18.11 -8.82
C ARG A 386 4.61 -17.64 -9.01
N SER A 387 4.78 -16.47 -9.59
CA SER A 387 6.11 -16.00 -9.99
C SER A 387 6.27 -14.49 -9.82
N ILE A 388 7.53 -14.06 -9.78
CA ILE A 388 7.92 -12.70 -10.12
C ILE A 388 8.35 -12.71 -11.58
N ILE A 389 7.79 -11.81 -12.38
CA ILE A 389 8.16 -11.64 -13.78
C ILE A 389 8.87 -10.31 -13.98
N LYS A 390 9.81 -10.28 -14.92
CA LYS A 390 10.42 -9.08 -15.50
C LYS A 390 9.89 -8.94 -16.92
N PHE A 391 9.28 -7.82 -17.22
CA PHE A 391 8.81 -7.49 -18.56
C PHE A 391 9.72 -6.46 -19.21
N ASP A 392 10.22 -6.75 -20.41
CA ASP A 392 10.95 -5.80 -21.24
C ASP A 392 9.97 -5.09 -22.18
N CYS A 393 9.75 -3.80 -21.94
CA CYS A 393 8.78 -3.00 -22.71
C CYS A 393 9.19 -2.76 -24.16
N PHE A 394 10.46 -2.96 -24.53
CA PHE A 394 10.97 -2.77 -25.89
C PHE A 394 10.87 -4.05 -26.69
N ASP A 395 11.40 -5.14 -26.17
CA ASP A 395 11.45 -6.43 -26.84
C ASP A 395 10.16 -7.26 -26.62
N LYS A 396 9.29 -6.81 -25.72
CA LYS A 396 8.08 -7.52 -25.25
C LYS A 396 8.37 -8.92 -24.74
N SER A 397 9.59 -9.13 -24.25
CA SER A 397 10.02 -10.39 -23.65
C SER A 397 9.70 -10.46 -22.17
N VAL A 398 9.53 -11.70 -21.68
CA VAL A 398 9.23 -11.99 -20.27
C VAL A 398 10.27 -12.94 -19.73
N LEU A 399 10.86 -12.59 -18.59
CA LEU A 399 11.64 -13.48 -17.75
C LEU A 399 10.86 -13.76 -16.47
N SER A 400 10.93 -14.98 -15.95
CA SER A 400 10.13 -15.40 -14.79
C SER A 400 10.97 -16.18 -13.78
N HIS A 401 10.73 -15.93 -12.49
CA HIS A 401 11.21 -16.73 -11.37
C HIS A 401 10.02 -17.32 -10.62
N SER A 402 9.87 -18.66 -10.67
CA SER A 402 8.74 -19.38 -10.07
C SER A 402 8.95 -19.63 -8.58
N PHE A 403 7.86 -19.54 -7.82
CA PHE A 403 7.77 -19.87 -6.40
C PHE A 403 6.86 -21.07 -6.13
N ASP A 404 6.51 -21.83 -7.17
CA ASP A 404 5.57 -22.95 -7.08
C ASP A 404 4.26 -22.53 -6.41
N ASN A 405 3.95 -23.11 -5.24
CA ASN A 405 2.76 -22.80 -4.45
C ASN A 405 2.95 -21.67 -3.44
N ASP A 406 4.19 -21.23 -3.19
CA ASP A 406 4.44 -20.12 -2.29
C ASP A 406 3.89 -18.82 -2.88
N LEU A 407 3.55 -17.84 -2.03
CA LEU A 407 2.93 -16.57 -2.43
C LEU A 407 3.96 -15.44 -2.40
N PRO A 408 4.60 -15.10 -3.53
CA PRO A 408 5.37 -13.88 -3.63
C PRO A 408 4.43 -12.67 -3.57
N GLU A 409 4.89 -11.62 -2.92
CA GLU A 409 4.19 -10.34 -2.85
C GLU A 409 4.96 -9.25 -3.59
N GLU A 410 4.42 -8.04 -3.60
CA GLU A 410 4.96 -6.89 -4.31
C GLU A 410 6.47 -6.72 -4.14
N PRO A 411 7.26 -6.69 -5.22
CA PRO A 411 8.70 -6.45 -5.16
C PRO A 411 9.02 -4.96 -5.11
N VAL A 412 10.04 -4.57 -4.33
CA VAL A 412 10.67 -3.24 -4.44
C VAL A 412 12.00 -3.36 -5.19
N PHE A 413 12.21 -2.48 -6.16
CA PHE A 413 13.50 -2.36 -6.84
C PHE A 413 14.46 -1.50 -6.01
N VAL A 414 15.67 -2.01 -5.81
CA VAL A 414 16.77 -1.33 -5.12
C VAL A 414 17.98 -1.31 -6.06
N ALA A 415 18.34 -0.12 -6.53
CA ALA A 415 19.49 0.03 -7.42
C ALA A 415 20.81 -0.34 -6.72
N LYS A 416 21.74 -0.98 -7.43
CA LYS A 416 23.10 -1.17 -6.92
C LYS A 416 23.83 0.18 -6.86
N PRO A 417 24.69 0.40 -5.87
CA PRO A 417 25.48 1.61 -5.79
C PRO A 417 26.28 1.88 -7.07
N GLY A 418 26.14 3.07 -7.62
CA GLY A 418 26.87 3.48 -8.84
C GLY A 418 26.34 2.89 -10.16
N SER A 419 25.26 2.12 -10.12
CA SER A 419 24.65 1.57 -11.34
C SER A 419 24.11 2.66 -12.26
N VAL A 420 24.29 2.46 -13.57
CA VAL A 420 23.73 3.29 -14.64
C VAL A 420 22.72 2.53 -15.50
N LYS A 421 22.65 1.20 -15.39
CA LYS A 421 21.67 0.38 -16.09
C LYS A 421 20.35 0.38 -15.32
N GLU A 422 19.25 0.41 -16.05
CA GLU A 422 17.90 0.47 -15.44
C GLU A 422 17.58 -0.75 -14.58
N ASP A 423 18.06 -1.93 -14.96
CA ASP A 423 17.80 -3.21 -14.29
C ASP A 423 18.95 -3.70 -13.40
N ASP A 424 20.03 -2.93 -13.22
CA ASP A 424 21.12 -3.31 -12.34
C ASP A 424 20.81 -2.96 -10.88
N GLY A 425 20.16 -3.88 -10.23
CA GLY A 425 19.64 -3.74 -8.88
C GLY A 425 19.23 -5.06 -8.26
N TRP A 426 18.48 -4.97 -7.20
CA TRP A 426 17.85 -6.08 -6.51
C TRP A 426 16.35 -5.85 -6.41
N LEU A 427 15.61 -6.96 -6.41
CA LEU A 427 14.21 -7.00 -6.03
C LEU A 427 14.12 -7.56 -4.62
N ILE A 428 13.50 -6.83 -3.71
CA ILE A 428 13.26 -7.28 -2.33
C ILE A 428 11.76 -7.39 -2.12
N PHE A 429 11.30 -8.55 -1.62
CA PHE A 429 9.90 -8.79 -1.36
C PHE A 429 9.69 -9.88 -0.33
N LYS A 430 8.46 -9.98 0.13
CA LYS A 430 8.00 -11.02 1.04
C LYS A 430 7.42 -12.19 0.27
N VAL A 431 7.67 -13.41 0.77
CA VAL A 431 7.07 -14.65 0.27
C VAL A 431 6.42 -15.38 1.44
N TYR A 432 5.13 -15.69 1.33
CA TYR A 432 4.49 -16.61 2.25
C TYR A 432 4.74 -18.04 1.80
N VAL A 433 5.35 -18.84 2.67
CA VAL A 433 5.71 -20.24 2.43
C VAL A 433 4.57 -21.12 2.91
N GLU A 434 3.74 -21.59 1.99
CA GLU A 434 2.48 -22.27 2.30
C GLU A 434 2.68 -23.53 3.14
N LYS A 435 3.59 -24.43 2.73
CA LYS A 435 3.84 -25.71 3.41
C LYS A 435 4.33 -25.57 4.86
N LEU A 436 5.01 -24.48 5.17
CA LEU A 436 5.63 -24.26 6.48
C LEU A 436 4.86 -23.24 7.32
N HIS A 437 3.84 -22.61 6.76
CA HIS A 437 3.13 -21.49 7.39
C HIS A 437 4.10 -20.45 7.99
N CYS A 438 5.06 -20.02 7.21
CA CYS A 438 6.07 -19.05 7.61
C CYS A 438 6.25 -17.98 6.52
N THR A 439 7.07 -17.00 6.81
CA THR A 439 7.35 -15.91 5.89
C THR A 439 8.84 -15.80 5.64
N ASP A 440 9.20 -15.64 4.40
CA ASP A 440 10.55 -15.34 3.97
C ASP A 440 10.62 -13.93 3.36
N VAL A 441 11.77 -13.29 3.49
CA VAL A 441 12.16 -12.13 2.68
C VAL A 441 13.18 -12.60 1.66
N VAL A 442 12.87 -12.36 0.41
CA VAL A 442 13.67 -12.81 -0.74
C VAL A 442 14.33 -11.60 -1.40
N VAL A 443 15.57 -11.78 -1.82
CA VAL A 443 16.33 -10.84 -2.64
C VAL A 443 16.71 -11.55 -3.93
N LEU A 444 16.20 -11.05 -5.07
CA LEU A 444 16.62 -11.49 -6.41
C LEU A 444 17.49 -10.42 -7.05
N ASN A 445 18.39 -10.82 -7.95
CA ASN A 445 19.01 -9.91 -8.88
C ASN A 445 17.96 -9.45 -9.90
N ALA A 446 17.82 -8.15 -10.12
CA ALA A 446 16.74 -7.62 -10.95
C ALA A 446 16.98 -7.80 -12.45
N ASP A 447 18.22 -8.02 -12.86
CA ASP A 447 18.59 -8.23 -14.27
C ASP A 447 18.19 -9.61 -14.79
N ASP A 448 18.45 -10.69 -14.04
CA ASP A 448 18.24 -12.08 -14.46
C ASP A 448 17.27 -12.88 -13.57
N LEU A 449 16.72 -12.27 -12.53
CA LEU A 449 15.87 -12.87 -11.51
C LEU A 449 16.50 -14.04 -10.75
N SER A 450 17.83 -14.18 -10.78
CA SER A 450 18.52 -15.19 -9.97
C SER A 450 18.42 -14.87 -8.46
N MET A 451 18.36 -15.92 -7.62
CA MET A 451 18.31 -15.80 -6.18
C MET A 451 19.62 -15.27 -5.62
N ALA A 452 19.63 -14.09 -5.00
CA ALA A 452 20.78 -13.59 -4.25
C ALA A 452 20.75 -14.14 -2.81
N CYS A 453 19.64 -14.00 -2.11
CA CYS A 453 19.46 -14.62 -0.80
C CYS A 453 17.99 -14.76 -0.39
N ARG A 454 17.75 -15.66 0.57
CA ARG A 454 16.47 -15.89 1.22
C ARG A 454 16.64 -15.85 2.74
N LEU A 455 15.80 -15.07 3.40
CA LEU A 455 15.84 -14.82 4.85
C LEU A 455 14.53 -15.30 5.47
N ARG A 456 14.57 -16.28 6.38
CA ARG A 456 13.39 -16.73 7.11
C ARG A 456 13.08 -15.78 8.26
N LEU A 457 11.83 -15.28 8.32
CA LEU A 457 11.34 -14.54 9.47
C LEU A 457 11.04 -15.48 10.64
N PRO A 458 11.08 -15.01 11.91
CA PRO A 458 10.86 -15.86 13.08
C PRO A 458 9.44 -16.43 13.17
N HIS A 459 8.50 -15.85 12.44
CA HIS A 459 7.09 -16.24 12.39
C HIS A 459 6.47 -15.87 11.03
N HIS A 460 5.24 -16.34 10.78
CA HIS A 460 4.50 -15.87 9.62
C HIS A 460 4.09 -14.40 9.79
N ILE A 461 4.02 -13.68 8.68
CA ILE A 461 3.39 -12.37 8.59
C ILE A 461 2.24 -12.50 7.59
N PRO A 462 1.02 -12.07 7.92
CA PRO A 462 -0.11 -12.15 7.02
C PRO A 462 0.17 -11.48 5.67
N MET A 463 -0.54 -11.90 4.62
CA MET A 463 -0.40 -11.25 3.32
C MET A 463 -0.54 -9.75 3.46
N GLY A 464 0.49 -9.05 2.99
CA GLY A 464 0.61 -7.60 3.08
C GLY A 464 0.13 -6.91 1.82
N MET A 465 0.29 -5.58 1.82
CA MET A 465 -0.08 -4.77 0.68
C MET A 465 1.17 -4.15 0.07
N HIS A 466 1.61 -3.00 0.58
CA HIS A 466 2.69 -2.25 -0.03
C HIS A 466 3.89 -2.08 0.91
N HIS A 467 4.92 -1.44 0.39
CA HIS A 467 6.22 -1.36 1.00
C HIS A 467 6.92 -0.03 0.68
N CYS A 468 8.04 0.23 1.36
CA CYS A 468 9.04 1.16 0.89
C CYS A 468 10.46 0.68 1.22
N TRP A 469 11.41 1.10 0.40
CA TRP A 469 12.84 1.00 0.68
C TRP A 469 13.42 2.37 0.97
N ILE A 470 14.32 2.43 1.95
CA ILE A 470 15.13 3.62 2.20
C ILE A 470 16.60 3.19 2.35
N ASN A 471 17.50 4.00 1.79
CA ASN A 471 18.95 3.72 1.85
C ASN A 471 19.52 3.92 3.26
N GLU A 472 18.75 4.47 4.20
CA GLU A 472 19.16 4.70 5.56
C GLU A 472 19.01 3.43 6.40
N VAL A 473 20.03 3.16 7.23
CA VAL A 473 20.04 2.02 8.17
C VAL A 473 19.31 2.44 9.44
N MET A 474 18.05 2.05 9.57
CA MET A 474 17.18 2.39 10.71
C MET A 474 17.35 1.40 11.86
N LEU A 475 18.45 1.53 12.62
CA LEU A 475 18.75 0.72 13.79
C LEU A 475 18.97 1.59 15.04
N TYR A 476 18.63 1.08 16.19
CA TYR A 476 18.93 1.70 17.46
C TYR A 476 20.26 1.15 18.02
N PRO A 477 21.10 1.95 18.68
CA PRO A 477 22.34 1.44 19.29
C PRO A 477 22.14 0.31 20.31
N MET A 478 20.92 0.18 20.87
CA MET A 478 20.55 -0.87 21.81
C MET A 478 20.04 -2.16 21.15
N ASP A 479 19.71 -2.14 19.86
CA ASP A 479 19.33 -3.36 19.12
C ASP A 479 20.47 -4.42 19.16
N PHE A 480 21.69 -3.99 19.45
CA PHE A 480 22.85 -4.85 19.68
C PHE A 480 22.93 -5.51 21.06
N LYS A 481 22.17 -5.03 22.06
CA LYS A 481 22.25 -5.50 23.45
C LYS A 481 21.09 -6.42 23.87
N MET A 482 19.95 -6.40 23.19
CA MET A 482 18.73 -7.09 23.64
C MET A 482 18.71 -8.62 23.48
N HIS A 483 19.77 -9.24 22.95
CA HIS A 483 19.78 -10.69 22.70
C HIS A 483 20.37 -11.57 23.80
N ARG A 484 20.56 -11.09 25.02
CA ARG A 484 21.01 -11.98 26.10
C ARG A 484 19.89 -12.55 26.98
N ASP A 485 18.70 -11.97 27.01
CA ASP A 485 17.71 -12.33 28.05
C ASP A 485 16.31 -12.76 27.59
N GLY A 486 16.02 -12.93 26.32
CA GLY A 486 14.86 -13.69 25.80
C GLY A 486 13.45 -13.33 26.36
N LYS A 487 13.22 -12.15 26.92
CA LYS A 487 11.91 -11.74 27.45
C LYS A 487 11.31 -10.61 26.63
N GLY A 488 10.25 -10.93 25.91
CA GLY A 488 9.42 -9.94 25.21
C GLY A 488 8.81 -8.93 26.20
N VAL A 489 8.78 -7.66 25.81
CA VAL A 489 8.17 -6.58 26.58
C VAL A 489 6.64 -6.71 26.53
N ASN A 490 6.00 -6.73 27.71
CA ASN A 490 4.56 -6.85 27.83
C ASN A 490 3.87 -5.53 27.39
N PRO A 491 2.94 -5.55 26.42
CA PRO A 491 2.27 -4.34 25.92
C PRO A 491 1.50 -3.54 26.99
N ARG A 492 1.20 -4.13 28.15
CA ARG A 492 0.44 -3.50 29.24
C ARG A 492 1.21 -2.44 30.03
N GLU A 493 2.52 -2.36 29.88
CA GLU A 493 3.31 -1.34 30.60
C GLU A 493 3.39 0.00 29.86
N HIS A 494 3.17 0.02 28.54
CA HIS A 494 3.24 1.25 27.75
C HIS A 494 2.00 2.15 27.87
N SER A 495 0.81 1.61 28.16
CA SER A 495 -0.41 2.42 28.29
C SER A 495 -0.39 3.40 29.48
N LYS A 496 0.41 3.12 30.50
CA LYS A 496 0.53 3.98 31.71
C LYS A 496 1.43 5.20 31.51
N LEU A 497 2.25 5.25 30.49
CA LEU A 497 3.13 6.39 30.19
C LEU A 497 2.48 7.46 29.32
N CYS A 498 1.49 7.09 28.51
CA CYS A 498 0.75 8.05 27.67
C CYS A 498 -0.23 8.95 28.45
N ASP A 499 -0.69 8.52 29.63
CA ASP A 499 -1.65 9.28 30.45
C ASP A 499 -1.01 10.42 31.28
N ARG A 500 0.31 10.54 31.30
CA ARG A 500 1.00 11.56 32.13
C ARG A 500 1.38 12.84 31.41
N GLY A 501 0.94 13.09 30.19
CA GLY A 501 0.99 14.42 29.57
C GLY A 501 2.35 15.13 29.53
N GLU A 502 3.47 14.44 29.79
CA GLU A 502 4.79 15.05 29.78
C GLU A 502 5.35 15.11 28.35
N ARG A 503 5.35 16.32 27.80
CA ARG A 503 6.03 16.65 26.53
C ARG A 503 7.54 16.52 26.73
N VAL A 504 8.12 15.41 26.28
CA VAL A 504 9.58 15.33 26.12
C VAL A 504 9.93 16.07 24.83
N GLN A 505 10.40 17.31 24.95
CA GLN A 505 11.02 18.01 23.84
C GLN A 505 12.43 17.43 23.61
N PRO A 506 12.84 17.11 22.39
CA PRO A 506 14.21 16.72 22.12
C PRO A 506 15.13 17.90 22.39
N THR A 507 16.17 17.67 23.17
CA THR A 507 17.19 18.68 23.50
C THR A 507 17.97 19.05 22.23
N LYS A 508 18.29 20.34 22.08
CA LYS A 508 19.05 20.94 20.94
C LYS A 508 20.36 20.21 20.57
N LYS A 509 20.89 19.36 21.42
CA LYS A 509 22.13 18.58 21.20
C LYS A 509 21.96 17.31 20.37
N GLN A 510 20.72 16.90 20.04
CA GLN A 510 20.42 15.70 19.22
C GLN A 510 20.12 16.01 17.76
N LEU A 511 20.12 17.28 17.36
CA LEU A 511 19.89 17.76 16.00
C LEU A 511 21.18 18.11 15.23
N GLU A 512 22.36 17.97 15.87
CA GLU A 512 23.67 18.33 15.28
C GLU A 512 24.64 17.14 15.17
N ARG A 513 24.12 15.90 15.05
CA ARG A 513 24.98 14.75 14.69
C ARG A 513 24.32 13.86 13.67
#